data_9644c5921e34184172b76d62d4b792b9
#
_entry.id   9644c5921e34184172b76d62d4b792b9
#
_cell.length_a   1.000
_cell.length_b   1.000
_cell.length_c   1.000
_cell.angle_alpha   90.00
_cell.angle_beta   90.00
_cell.angle_gamma   90.00
#
_symmetry.space_group_name_H-M   'P 1'
#
loop_
_entity.id
_entity.type
_entity.pdbx_description
1 polymer ?
#
loop_
_entity_poly.entity_id
_entity_poly.type
_entity_poly.pdbx_seq_one_letter_code
_entity_poly.pdbx_strand_id
1 'polypeptide(L)'
;SEGEADVALRLNEPKQMDLIRFPLYAFQFRIYSSPEYIEKYGIPKDASELVKHKIIAFGHDVEPSIPDVNCILDFLPKNKKFKKLFISNMYGIMRAIGGGAGIGALPEYMKTSKNNLVPILPNLKTPRATIYFTYSPELKGSKKIEALRDFLVREVNKEKKN
;
A
#
# COMPACT_ATOMS: atom_id res chain seq x y z
N SER A 1 14.71 20.39 11.66
CA SER A 1 16.11 20.15 11.25
C SER A 1 16.49 21.07 10.11
N GLU A 2 17.72 21.46 10.11
CA GLU A 2 18.29 22.18 8.97
C GLU A 2 18.14 21.34 7.71
N GLY A 3 17.56 21.91 6.65
CA GLY A 3 17.29 21.20 5.40
C GLY A 3 15.88 20.63 5.26
N GLU A 4 14.94 21.15 6.01
CA GLU A 4 13.54 20.79 5.85
C GLU A 4 13.05 21.11 4.44
N ALA A 5 12.37 20.14 3.82
CA ALA A 5 11.72 20.36 2.54
C ALA A 5 10.54 21.32 2.72
N ASP A 6 10.39 22.27 1.80
CA ASP A 6 9.24 23.20 1.77
C ASP A 6 7.91 22.47 1.59
N VAL A 7 7.95 21.31 0.95
CA VAL A 7 6.80 20.48 0.61
C VAL A 7 7.13 19.02 0.89
N ALA A 8 6.17 18.27 1.39
CA ALA A 8 6.28 16.83 1.56
C ALA A 8 5.00 16.09 1.15
N LEU A 9 5.16 14.86 0.65
CA LEU A 9 4.08 13.90 0.55
C LEU A 9 4.12 13.00 1.78
N ARG A 10 3.01 12.93 2.50
CA ARG A 10 2.92 12.16 3.74
C ARG A 10 1.76 11.17 3.68
N LEU A 11 2.00 10.00 4.22
CA LEU A 11 0.96 8.99 4.43
C LEU A 11 0.26 9.25 5.75
N ASN A 12 -1.05 9.23 5.69
CA ASN A 12 -1.93 9.58 6.79
C ASN A 12 -1.77 11.03 7.27
N GLU A 13 -2.65 11.42 8.15
CA GLU A 13 -2.67 12.78 8.65
C GLU A 13 -1.42 13.08 9.48
N PRO A 14 -0.65 14.11 9.11
CA PRO A 14 0.53 14.46 9.88
C PRO A 14 0.16 14.85 11.31
N LYS A 15 0.95 14.39 12.26
CA LYS A 15 0.77 14.71 13.68
C LYS A 15 1.10 16.17 14.03
N GLN A 16 1.84 16.84 13.17
CA GLN A 16 2.16 18.25 13.32
C GLN A 16 0.94 19.10 12.95
N MET A 17 0.39 19.77 13.92
CA MET A 17 -0.87 20.54 13.77
C MET A 17 -0.73 21.85 13.01
N ASP A 18 0.49 22.33 12.81
CA ASP A 18 0.81 23.60 12.19
C ASP A 18 1.05 23.55 10.67
N LEU A 19 1.03 22.35 10.08
CA LEU A 19 1.17 22.19 8.63
C LEU A 19 -0.15 22.36 7.90
N ILE A 20 -0.11 22.99 6.75
CA ILE A 20 -1.21 22.96 5.80
C ILE A 20 -1.16 21.60 5.08
N ARG A 21 -2.30 20.95 4.99
CA ARG A 21 -2.43 19.61 4.43
C ARG A 21 -3.57 19.59 3.43
N PHE A 22 -3.30 18.96 2.31
CA PHE A 22 -4.25 18.75 1.24
C PHE A 22 -4.31 17.26 0.92
N PRO A 23 -5.47 16.60 1.04
CA PRO A 23 -5.59 15.19 0.68
C PRO A 23 -5.43 15.03 -0.82
N LEU A 24 -4.39 14.32 -1.23
CA LEU A 24 -4.04 14.18 -2.64
C LEU A 24 -4.61 12.90 -3.24
N TYR A 25 -4.49 11.79 -2.52
CA TYR A 25 -4.86 10.48 -3.03
C TYR A 25 -5.21 9.53 -1.89
N ALA A 26 -6.36 8.88 -1.98
CA ALA A 26 -6.75 7.82 -1.06
C ALA A 26 -6.66 6.47 -1.77
N PHE A 27 -6.18 5.46 -1.06
CA PHE A 27 -6.09 4.10 -1.56
C PHE A 27 -6.50 3.10 -0.49
N GLN A 28 -6.82 1.89 -0.92
CA GLN A 28 -7.12 0.77 -0.06
C GLN A 28 -6.11 -0.35 -0.29
N PHE A 29 -5.74 -1.07 0.75
CA PHE A 29 -5.04 -2.32 0.61
C PHE A 29 -5.98 -3.38 0.06
N ARG A 30 -5.44 -4.28 -0.74
CA ARG A 30 -6.14 -5.45 -1.24
C ARG A 30 -5.26 -6.68 -1.05
N ILE A 31 -5.89 -7.83 -0.99
CA ILE A 31 -5.18 -9.11 -0.95
C ILE A 31 -5.01 -9.59 -2.39
N TYR A 32 -3.78 -9.92 -2.73
CA TYR A 32 -3.42 -10.34 -4.08
C TYR A 32 -2.76 -11.72 -4.09
N SER A 33 -2.96 -12.41 -5.20
CA SER A 33 -2.23 -13.59 -5.60
C SER A 33 -1.85 -13.46 -7.08
N SER A 34 -1.50 -14.56 -7.72
CA SER A 34 -1.20 -14.61 -9.14
C SER A 34 -1.93 -15.79 -9.80
N PRO A 35 -2.13 -15.75 -11.13
CA PRO A 35 -2.71 -16.88 -11.85
C PRO A 35 -1.97 -18.19 -11.61
N GLU A 36 -0.63 -18.15 -11.62
CA GLU A 36 0.21 -19.32 -11.40
C GLU A 36 0.03 -19.91 -10.01
N TYR A 37 0.03 -19.05 -8.97
CA TYR A 37 -0.21 -19.53 -7.60
C TYR A 37 -1.61 -20.13 -7.45
N ILE A 38 -2.62 -19.46 -7.98
CA ILE A 38 -4.04 -19.91 -7.91
C ILE A 38 -4.22 -21.24 -8.60
N GLU A 39 -3.63 -21.44 -9.77
CA GLU A 39 -3.69 -22.71 -10.49
C GLU A 39 -3.11 -23.85 -9.66
N LYS A 40 -2.01 -23.61 -8.97
CA LYS A 40 -1.29 -24.62 -8.20
C LYS A 40 -1.89 -24.89 -6.83
N TYR A 41 -2.38 -23.88 -6.13
CA TYR A 41 -2.78 -23.97 -4.73
C TYR A 41 -4.24 -23.58 -4.47
N GLY A 42 -4.95 -23.08 -5.47
CA GLY A 42 -6.32 -22.60 -5.33
C GLY A 42 -6.42 -21.22 -4.67
N ILE A 43 -7.65 -20.75 -4.54
CA ILE A 43 -8.00 -19.50 -3.86
C ILE A 43 -8.56 -19.84 -2.48
N PRO A 44 -8.08 -19.22 -1.38
CA PRO A 44 -8.74 -19.37 -0.09
C PRO A 44 -10.18 -18.85 -0.15
N LYS A 45 -11.13 -19.58 0.40
CA LYS A 45 -12.56 -19.21 0.40
C LYS A 45 -12.85 -18.02 1.31
N ASP A 46 -12.11 -17.95 2.41
CA ASP A 46 -12.22 -16.92 3.43
C ASP A 46 -10.89 -16.73 4.16
N ALA A 47 -10.85 -15.81 5.11
CA ALA A 47 -9.65 -15.52 5.88
C ALA A 47 -9.13 -16.73 6.67
N SER A 48 -10.01 -17.61 7.12
CA SER A 48 -9.60 -18.78 7.91
C SER A 48 -8.72 -19.77 7.14
N GLU A 49 -8.87 -19.80 5.82
CA GLU A 49 -8.06 -20.67 4.96
C GLU A 49 -6.67 -20.09 4.64
N LEU A 50 -6.40 -18.83 4.95
CA LEU A 50 -5.08 -18.22 4.71
C LEU A 50 -3.95 -19.00 5.41
N VAL A 51 -4.22 -19.63 6.53
CA VAL A 51 -3.21 -20.47 7.26
C VAL A 51 -2.68 -21.65 6.45
N LYS A 52 -3.41 -22.07 5.43
CA LYS A 52 -3.02 -23.16 4.53
C LYS A 52 -2.14 -22.70 3.38
N HIS A 53 -1.96 -21.39 3.23
CA HIS A 53 -1.27 -20.77 2.10
C HIS A 53 0.07 -20.18 2.49
N LYS A 54 0.88 -19.87 1.48
CA LYS A 54 2.13 -19.12 1.65
C LYS A 54 1.82 -17.64 1.73
N ILE A 55 2.16 -17.01 2.83
CA ILE A 55 1.90 -15.59 3.07
C ILE A 55 3.18 -14.79 2.86
N ILE A 56 3.09 -13.75 2.05
CA ILE A 56 4.17 -12.80 1.84
C ILE A 56 3.85 -11.55 2.64
N ALA A 57 4.80 -11.11 3.44
CA ALA A 57 4.65 -9.97 4.33
C ALA A 57 5.92 -9.11 4.35
N PHE A 58 5.80 -7.89 4.85
CA PHE A 58 6.92 -6.97 4.99
C PHE A 58 7.80 -7.41 6.17
N GLY A 59 9.11 -7.44 5.96
CA GLY A 59 10.09 -7.84 6.97
C GLY A 59 10.21 -6.85 8.12
N HIS A 60 10.68 -7.33 9.26
CA HIS A 60 10.80 -6.54 10.49
C HIS A 60 12.11 -5.75 10.59
N ASP A 61 13.05 -5.99 9.69
CA ASP A 61 14.38 -5.39 9.74
C ASP A 61 14.43 -3.92 9.33
N VAL A 62 13.37 -3.46 8.68
CA VAL A 62 13.24 -2.08 8.19
C VAL A 62 11.85 -1.58 8.55
N GLU A 63 11.79 -0.36 9.06
CA GLU A 63 10.50 0.28 9.29
C GLU A 63 9.85 0.64 7.95
N PRO A 64 8.61 0.18 7.70
CA PRO A 64 7.96 0.46 6.43
C PRO A 64 7.56 1.94 6.33
N SER A 65 7.76 2.51 5.15
CA SER A 65 7.31 3.88 4.86
C SER A 65 5.79 3.98 4.70
N ILE A 66 5.11 2.86 4.52
CA ILE A 66 3.65 2.79 4.36
C ILE A 66 3.09 2.08 5.59
N PRO A 67 2.17 2.70 6.34
CA PRO A 67 1.49 2.02 7.44
C PRO A 67 0.63 0.87 6.91
N ASP A 68 0.32 -0.08 7.79
CA ASP A 68 -0.58 -1.21 7.49
C ASP A 68 -0.11 -2.18 6.40
N VAL A 69 1.18 -2.13 6.02
CA VAL A 69 1.74 -3.05 5.00
C VAL A 69 1.58 -4.52 5.37
N ASN A 70 1.48 -4.82 6.66
CA ASN A 70 1.29 -6.17 7.19
C ASN A 70 -0.15 -6.48 7.61
N CYS A 71 -1.13 -5.76 7.06
CA CYS A 71 -2.54 -5.98 7.40
C CYS A 71 -3.02 -7.41 7.13
N ILE A 72 -2.41 -8.12 6.19
CA ILE A 72 -2.75 -9.53 5.95
C ILE A 72 -2.54 -10.40 7.19
N LEU A 73 -1.54 -10.08 8.01
CA LEU A 73 -1.25 -10.83 9.23
C LEU A 73 -2.36 -10.71 10.28
N ASP A 74 -3.15 -9.64 10.23
CA ASP A 74 -4.28 -9.43 11.15
C ASP A 74 -5.42 -10.44 10.91
N PHE A 75 -5.47 -11.04 9.73
CA PHE A 75 -6.45 -12.07 9.39
C PHE A 75 -6.01 -13.48 9.75
N LEU A 76 -4.78 -13.64 10.22
CA LEU A 76 -4.19 -14.94 10.56
C LEU A 76 -4.25 -15.16 12.07
N PRO A 77 -4.58 -16.36 12.52
CA PRO A 77 -4.59 -16.65 13.95
C PRO A 77 -3.18 -16.63 14.51
N LYS A 78 -3.02 -15.98 15.67
CA LYS A 78 -1.71 -15.79 16.32
C LYS A 78 -1.08 -17.11 16.78
N ASN A 79 -1.88 -18.14 17.00
CA ASN A 79 -1.46 -19.42 17.61
C ASN A 79 -1.18 -20.52 16.60
N LYS A 80 -1.38 -20.29 15.31
CA LYS A 80 -1.16 -21.28 14.26
C LYS A 80 0.08 -20.98 13.46
N LYS A 81 0.83 -22.02 13.15
CA LYS A 81 1.96 -21.91 12.23
C LYS A 81 1.45 -21.90 10.79
N PHE A 82 2.04 -21.07 9.98
CA PHE A 82 1.78 -20.99 8.55
C PHE A 82 3.10 -20.67 7.81
N LYS A 83 3.13 -20.93 6.52
CA LYS A 83 4.30 -20.61 5.68
C LYS A 83 4.32 -19.12 5.39
N LYS A 84 5.44 -18.48 5.66
CA LYS A 84 5.62 -17.04 5.47
C LYS A 84 6.96 -16.72 4.83
N LEU A 85 6.94 -15.70 3.99
CA LEU A 85 8.11 -15.11 3.37
C LEU A 85 8.11 -13.62 3.68
N PHE A 86 9.19 -13.14 4.31
CA PHE A 86 9.36 -11.72 4.63
C PHE A 86 10.27 -11.06 3.60
N ILE A 87 9.83 -9.94 3.06
CA ILE A 87 10.56 -9.13 2.09
C ILE A 87 10.54 -7.67 2.57
N SER A 88 11.67 -7.01 2.60
CA SER A 88 11.82 -5.68 3.22
C SER A 88 11.63 -4.52 2.24
N ASN A 89 10.92 -4.70 1.16
CA ASN A 89 10.47 -3.61 0.28
C ASN A 89 9.20 -3.99 -0.48
N MET A 90 8.38 -2.99 -0.75
CA MET A 90 7.06 -3.20 -1.37
C MET A 90 7.16 -3.70 -2.81
N TYR A 91 8.15 -3.24 -3.56
CA TYR A 91 8.36 -3.70 -4.93
C TYR A 91 8.71 -5.20 -4.97
N GLY A 92 9.57 -5.65 -4.05
CA GLY A 92 9.90 -7.07 -3.90
C GLY A 92 8.69 -7.92 -3.54
N ILE A 93 7.82 -7.44 -2.66
CA ILE A 93 6.56 -8.11 -2.32
C ILE A 93 5.67 -8.23 -3.56
N MET A 94 5.50 -7.16 -4.30
CA MET A 94 4.71 -7.15 -5.55
C MET A 94 5.26 -8.17 -6.56
N ARG A 95 6.56 -8.19 -6.76
CA ARG A 95 7.23 -9.13 -7.67
C ARG A 95 7.07 -10.58 -7.21
N ALA A 96 7.18 -10.83 -5.92
CA ALA A 96 7.02 -12.18 -5.36
C ALA A 96 5.60 -12.69 -5.54
N ILE A 97 4.59 -11.86 -5.25
CA ILE A 97 3.18 -12.23 -5.45
C ILE A 97 2.90 -12.49 -6.93
N GLY A 98 3.30 -11.58 -7.81
CA GLY A 98 3.10 -11.70 -9.26
C GLY A 98 3.84 -12.88 -9.87
N GLY A 99 4.95 -13.30 -9.27
CA GLY A 99 5.74 -14.47 -9.65
C GLY A 99 5.26 -15.80 -9.09
N GLY A 100 4.16 -15.82 -8.34
CA GLY A 100 3.57 -17.06 -7.84
C GLY A 100 4.12 -17.55 -6.50
N ALA A 101 4.84 -16.72 -5.74
CA ALA A 101 5.44 -17.13 -4.49
C ALA A 101 4.45 -17.24 -3.33
N GLY A 102 3.30 -16.58 -3.40
CA GLY A 102 2.32 -16.61 -2.31
C GLY A 102 1.21 -15.58 -2.44
N ILE A 103 0.57 -15.33 -1.30
CA ILE A 103 -0.52 -14.37 -1.14
C ILE A 103 -0.03 -13.23 -0.25
N GLY A 104 -0.32 -12.00 -0.61
CA GLY A 104 0.07 -10.84 0.19
C GLY A 104 -0.87 -9.65 0.02
N ALA A 105 -0.70 -8.66 0.88
CA ALA A 105 -1.43 -7.40 0.80
C ALA A 105 -0.59 -6.31 0.14
N LEU A 106 -1.20 -5.55 -0.74
CA LEU A 106 -0.58 -4.41 -1.42
C LEU A 106 -1.58 -3.25 -1.52
N PRO A 107 -1.09 -2.00 -1.56
CA PRO A 107 -1.93 -0.90 -2.01
C PRO A 107 -2.51 -1.19 -3.40
N GLU A 108 -3.78 -0.89 -3.59
CA GLU A 108 -4.48 -1.23 -4.84
C GLU A 108 -3.88 -0.53 -6.08
N TYR A 109 -3.22 0.62 -5.91
CA TYR A 109 -2.56 1.32 -7.01
C TYR A 109 -1.36 0.56 -7.59
N MET A 110 -0.83 -0.43 -6.86
CA MET A 110 0.29 -1.24 -7.35
C MET A 110 -0.14 -2.29 -8.38
N LYS A 111 -1.44 -2.59 -8.47
CA LYS A 111 -1.96 -3.43 -9.54
C LYS A 111 -2.02 -2.65 -10.85
N THR A 112 -1.40 -3.18 -11.89
CA THR A 112 -1.43 -2.63 -13.24
C THR A 112 -1.82 -3.70 -14.25
N SER A 113 -2.08 -3.31 -15.50
CA SER A 113 -2.34 -4.26 -16.58
C SER A 113 -1.10 -5.11 -16.96
N LYS A 114 0.08 -4.70 -16.51
CA LYS A 114 1.36 -5.33 -16.88
C LYS A 114 1.88 -6.31 -15.84
N ASN A 115 1.32 -6.33 -14.63
CA ASN A 115 1.70 -7.29 -13.61
C ASN A 115 0.62 -8.36 -13.40
N ASN A 116 1.00 -9.50 -12.87
CA ASN A 116 0.13 -10.66 -12.74
C ASN A 116 -0.59 -10.69 -11.39
N LEU A 117 -0.98 -9.53 -10.87
CA LEU A 117 -1.70 -9.45 -9.60
C LEU A 117 -3.19 -9.72 -9.81
N VAL A 118 -3.70 -10.70 -9.09
CA VAL A 118 -5.12 -11.07 -9.08
C VAL A 118 -5.68 -10.76 -7.69
N PRO A 119 -6.65 -9.85 -7.57
CA PRO A 119 -7.28 -9.60 -6.28
C PRO A 119 -8.09 -10.81 -5.85
N ILE A 120 -7.93 -11.19 -4.58
CA ILE A 120 -8.67 -12.29 -3.96
C ILE A 120 -9.27 -11.81 -2.63
N LEU A 121 -10.22 -12.55 -2.08
CA LEU A 121 -10.86 -12.23 -0.82
C LEU A 121 -11.42 -10.80 -0.78
N PRO A 122 -12.28 -10.42 -1.72
CA PRO A 122 -12.72 -9.02 -1.87
C PRO A 122 -13.57 -8.53 -0.69
N ASN A 123 -14.10 -9.42 0.14
CA ASN A 123 -14.96 -9.09 1.27
C ASN A 123 -14.17 -8.82 2.57
N LEU A 124 -12.86 -9.02 2.57
CA LEU A 124 -12.05 -8.69 3.74
C LEU A 124 -11.97 -7.18 3.92
N LYS A 125 -12.17 -6.75 5.16
CA LYS A 125 -12.03 -5.34 5.53
C LYS A 125 -10.55 -5.00 5.68
N THR A 126 -9.97 -4.48 4.63
CA THR A 126 -8.59 -4.03 4.59
C THR A 126 -8.49 -2.54 4.88
N PRO A 127 -7.35 -2.07 5.41
CA PRO A 127 -7.16 -0.66 5.72
C PRO A 127 -7.20 0.24 4.49
N ARG A 128 -7.56 1.49 4.73
CA ARG A 128 -7.43 2.60 3.78
C ARG A 128 -6.38 3.56 4.30
N ALA A 129 -5.68 4.21 3.39
CA ALA A 129 -4.72 5.25 3.70
C ALA A 129 -4.87 6.42 2.75
N THR A 130 -4.44 7.59 3.17
CA THR A 130 -4.47 8.80 2.35
C THR A 130 -3.08 9.40 2.27
N ILE A 131 -2.67 9.77 1.07
CA ILE A 131 -1.45 10.54 0.84
C ILE A 131 -1.83 12.02 0.88
N TYR A 132 -1.16 12.77 1.75
CA TYR A 132 -1.35 14.21 1.91
C TYR A 132 -0.19 14.97 1.30
N PHE A 133 -0.53 16.04 0.61
CA PHE A 133 0.40 17.09 0.22
C PHE A 133 0.46 18.09 1.38
N THR A 134 1.63 18.28 1.97
CA THR A 134 1.82 19.11 3.15
C THR A 134 2.87 20.20 2.92
N TYR A 135 2.64 21.36 3.49
CA TYR A 135 3.59 22.47 3.43
C TYR A 135 3.42 23.41 4.62
N SER A 136 4.45 24.21 4.89
CA SER A 136 4.44 25.20 5.96
C SER A 136 3.39 26.29 5.69
N PRO A 137 2.70 26.80 6.71
CA PRO A 137 1.77 27.92 6.57
C PRO A 137 2.38 29.19 5.96
N GLU A 138 3.68 29.38 6.12
CA GLU A 138 4.42 30.50 5.52
C GLU A 138 4.36 30.49 3.99
N LEU A 139 4.17 29.32 3.38
CA LEU A 139 4.08 29.15 1.94
C LEU A 139 2.65 29.25 1.40
N LYS A 140 1.69 29.54 2.27
CA LYS A 140 0.30 29.74 1.86
C LYS A 140 0.21 30.90 0.88
N GLY A 141 -0.40 30.66 -0.28
CA GLY A 141 -0.48 31.64 -1.35
C GLY A 141 0.71 31.63 -2.31
N SER A 142 1.72 30.80 -2.09
CA SER A 142 2.81 30.61 -3.05
C SER A 142 2.29 30.00 -4.35
N LYS A 143 2.52 30.69 -5.46
CA LYS A 143 2.11 30.20 -6.79
C LYS A 143 2.86 28.94 -7.20
N LYS A 144 4.11 28.78 -6.76
CA LYS A 144 4.90 27.55 -7.02
C LYS A 144 4.29 26.34 -6.32
N ILE A 145 3.85 26.51 -5.06
CA ILE A 145 3.22 25.44 -4.29
C ILE A 145 1.87 25.07 -4.90
N GLU A 146 1.06 26.05 -5.27
CA GLU A 146 -0.23 25.82 -5.95
C GLU A 146 -0.04 25.10 -7.28
N ALA A 147 0.95 25.50 -8.08
CA ALA A 147 1.26 24.86 -9.35
C ALA A 147 1.69 23.40 -9.17
N LEU A 148 2.52 23.13 -8.19
CA LEU A 148 2.95 21.76 -7.87
C LEU A 148 1.76 20.90 -7.42
N ARG A 149 0.92 21.42 -6.52
CA ARG A 149 -0.30 20.73 -6.08
C ARG A 149 -1.21 20.40 -7.26
N ASP A 150 -1.47 21.36 -8.12
CA ASP A 150 -2.35 21.19 -9.28
C ASP A 150 -1.78 20.16 -10.27
N PHE A 151 -0.46 20.17 -10.46
CA PHE A 151 0.24 19.16 -11.25
C PHE A 151 0.02 17.74 -10.66
N LEU A 152 0.24 17.58 -9.36
CA LEU A 152 0.09 16.29 -8.68
C LEU A 152 -1.36 15.79 -8.72
N VAL A 153 -2.34 16.70 -8.55
CA VAL A 153 -3.76 16.36 -8.67
C VAL A 153 -4.08 15.84 -10.08
N ARG A 154 -3.54 16.48 -11.11
CA ARG A 154 -3.74 16.01 -12.50
C ARG A 154 -3.12 14.62 -12.73
N GLU A 155 -1.90 14.39 -12.23
CA GLU A 155 -1.22 13.10 -12.39
C GLU A 155 -1.98 11.97 -11.66
N VAL A 156 -2.46 12.23 -10.45
CA VAL A 156 -3.29 11.27 -9.69
C VAL A 156 -4.59 10.95 -10.44
N ASN A 157 -5.25 11.94 -11.03
CA ASN A 157 -6.48 11.73 -11.77
C ASN A 157 -6.27 10.94 -13.07
N LYS A 158 -5.11 11.04 -13.69
CA LYS A 158 -4.75 10.18 -14.84
C LYS A 158 -4.62 8.73 -14.42
N GLU A 159 -3.98 8.46 -13.28
CA GLU A 159 -3.83 7.09 -12.76
C GLU A 159 -5.19 6.45 -12.42
N LYS A 160 -6.14 7.21 -11.89
CA LYS A 160 -7.49 6.71 -11.57
C LYS A 160 -8.30 6.29 -12.79
N LYS A 161 -7.99 6.79 -13.99
CA LYS A 161 -8.69 6.47 -15.24
C LYS A 161 -8.13 5.23 -15.96
N ASN A 162 -7.00 4.71 -15.51
CA ASN A 162 -6.35 3.51 -16.02
C ASN A 162 -6.58 2.33 -15.07
#